data_e90eaa9add49048ea0ae581db6bc0907
#
_entry.id   e90eaa9add49048ea0ae581db6bc0907
#
_cell.length_a   1.000
_cell.length_b   1.000
_cell.length_c   1.000
_cell.angle_alpha   90.00
_cell.angle_beta   90.00
_cell.angle_gamma   90.00
#
_symmetry.space_group_name_H-M   'P 1'
#
loop_
_entity.id
_entity.type
_entity.pdbx_description
1 polymer ?
#
loop_
_entity_poly.entity_id
_entity_poly.type
_entity_poly.pdbx_seq_one_letter_code
_entity_poly.pdbx_strand_id
1 'polypeptide(L)'
;ATGKSFSIAEVNGTRHDGNYTVVVSNDFGSVTSSPTLLQVDGTPSAHTVASINMEMIFCPPGTFTMGSPTTEAGRGGDETQHQVTLTNGFYLGKYEVTQAQYQTVMNGNSEGLNADPSQFKGSNRPVEKVSWEDAQIFLSRLNSIEQSAGRLPNGWKYVLPTEAEWEYALSLIHI
;
A
#
# COMPACT_ATOMS: atom_id res chain seq x y z
N ALA A 1 41.97 -0.68 15.15
CA ALA A 1 40.77 0.13 14.99
C ALA A 1 39.58 -0.80 14.84
N THR A 2 38.74 -0.84 15.85
CA THR A 2 37.47 -1.58 15.80
C THR A 2 36.52 -0.77 14.91
N GLY A 3 36.16 -1.34 13.76
CA GLY A 3 35.25 -0.69 12.82
C GLY A 3 33.92 -0.33 13.49
N LYS A 4 33.56 0.95 13.46
CA LYS A 4 32.20 1.37 13.79
C LYS A 4 31.34 1.15 12.55
N SER A 5 30.22 0.49 12.71
CA SER A 5 29.22 0.30 11.67
C SER A 5 28.04 1.24 11.91
N PHE A 6 27.49 1.76 10.84
CA PHE A 6 26.19 2.44 10.81
C PHE A 6 25.19 1.50 10.17
N SER A 7 24.06 1.30 10.79
CA SER A 7 23.00 0.42 10.29
C SER A 7 21.70 1.21 10.14
N ILE A 8 21.04 0.99 9.01
CA ILE A 8 19.68 1.48 8.77
C ILE A 8 18.79 0.25 8.87
N ALA A 9 17.87 0.22 9.85
CA ALA A 9 17.04 -0.94 10.14
C ALA A 9 16.05 -1.25 9.00
N GLU A 10 15.54 -0.19 8.35
CA GLU A 10 14.66 -0.30 7.20
C GLU A 10 15.11 0.69 6.14
N VAL A 11 15.47 0.17 4.97
CA VAL A 11 15.94 0.99 3.85
C VAL A 11 14.80 1.11 2.83
N ASN A 12 14.48 2.35 2.44
CA ASN A 12 13.56 2.59 1.32
C ASN A 12 14.10 3.68 0.40
N GLY A 13 13.82 3.57 -0.91
CA GLY A 13 14.38 4.43 -1.94
C GLY A 13 14.06 5.91 -1.77
N THR A 14 12.87 6.24 -1.27
CA THR A 14 12.46 7.64 -1.11
C THR A 14 13.14 8.38 0.05
N ARG A 15 13.69 7.65 1.02
CA ARG A 15 14.34 8.22 2.21
C ARG A 15 15.83 7.96 2.28
N HIS A 16 16.30 6.91 1.64
CA HIS A 16 17.66 6.40 1.84
C HIS A 16 18.49 6.36 0.56
N ASP A 17 17.90 6.62 -0.62
CA ASP A 17 18.68 6.82 -1.84
C ASP A 17 19.51 8.09 -1.74
N GLY A 18 20.74 8.02 -2.21
CA GLY A 18 21.59 9.18 -2.27
C GLY A 18 23.07 8.89 -2.07
N ASN A 19 23.84 9.95 -2.13
CA ASN A 19 25.26 9.89 -1.88
C ASN A 19 25.54 10.04 -0.38
N TYR A 20 26.23 9.07 0.18
CA TYR A 20 26.65 9.05 1.57
C TYR A 20 28.15 9.27 1.68
N THR A 21 28.55 10.07 2.65
CA THR A 21 29.96 10.27 3.01
C THR A 21 30.13 10.01 4.50
N VAL A 22 31.30 9.54 4.88
CA VAL A 22 31.71 9.41 6.29
C VAL A 22 32.67 10.55 6.60
N VAL A 23 32.38 11.29 7.67
CA VAL A 23 33.28 12.32 8.21
C VAL A 23 33.87 11.80 9.50
N VAL A 24 35.17 11.73 9.58
CA VAL A 24 35.93 11.43 10.79
C VAL A 24 36.64 12.70 11.24
N SER A 25 36.38 13.12 12.46
CA SER A 25 36.97 14.35 13.03
C SER A 25 37.61 14.10 14.41
N ASN A 26 38.63 14.87 14.70
CA ASN A 26 39.24 15.00 16.03
C ASN A 26 39.70 16.46 16.25
N ASP A 27 40.37 16.72 17.36
CA ASP A 27 40.82 18.06 17.72
C ASP A 27 41.86 18.69 16.72
N PHE A 28 42.40 17.88 15.82
CA PHE A 28 43.41 18.30 14.83
C PHE A 28 42.84 18.45 13.40
N GLY A 29 41.57 18.10 13.19
CA GLY A 29 40.91 18.25 11.88
C GLY A 29 39.90 17.17 11.55
N SER A 30 39.42 17.19 10.31
CA SER A 30 38.46 16.23 9.79
C SER A 30 38.86 15.70 8.41
N VAL A 31 38.51 14.46 8.15
CA VAL A 31 38.64 13.81 6.82
C VAL A 31 37.28 13.29 6.41
N THR A 32 36.88 13.61 5.18
CA THR A 32 35.63 13.14 4.59
C THR A 32 35.95 12.10 3.53
N SER A 33 35.23 10.98 3.53
CA SER A 33 35.37 9.94 2.50
C SER A 33 34.87 10.47 1.14
N SER A 34 35.28 9.80 0.06
CA SER A 34 34.58 9.94 -1.22
C SER A 34 33.10 9.56 -1.06
N PRO A 35 32.19 10.22 -1.81
CA PRO A 35 30.80 9.85 -1.82
C PRO A 35 30.61 8.40 -2.32
N THR A 36 29.78 7.64 -1.62
CA THR A 36 29.31 6.33 -2.08
C THR A 36 27.82 6.41 -2.33
N LEU A 37 27.39 6.06 -3.54
CA LEU A 37 25.97 6.00 -3.87
C LEU A 37 25.35 4.80 -3.15
N LEU A 38 24.37 5.07 -2.30
CA LEU A 38 23.41 4.07 -1.86
C LEU A 38 22.21 4.18 -2.81
N GLN A 39 22.02 3.16 -3.60
CA GLN A 39 20.82 2.98 -4.39
C GLN A 39 20.03 1.84 -3.78
N VAL A 40 18.80 2.14 -3.36
CA VAL A 40 17.88 1.12 -2.88
C VAL A 40 17.18 0.57 -4.11
N ASP A 41 17.76 -0.46 -4.71
CA ASP A 41 17.12 -1.23 -5.78
C ASP A 41 15.95 -2.03 -5.18
N GLY A 42 14.86 -1.32 -4.96
CA GLY A 42 13.64 -1.92 -4.47
C GLY A 42 12.47 -1.14 -5.02
N THR A 43 11.86 -1.64 -6.09
CA THR A 43 10.40 -1.64 -6.07
C THR A 43 10.05 -2.24 -4.72
N PRO A 44 9.32 -1.52 -3.83
CA PRO A 44 8.87 -2.09 -2.58
C PRO A 44 8.26 -3.45 -2.88
N SER A 45 8.82 -4.49 -2.28
CA SER A 45 8.43 -5.86 -2.55
C SER A 45 6.93 -5.99 -2.29
N ALA A 46 6.24 -6.80 -3.09
CA ALA A 46 4.85 -7.14 -2.84
C ALA A 46 4.67 -7.45 -1.34
N HIS A 47 3.77 -6.74 -0.70
CA HIS A 47 3.44 -6.97 0.69
C HIS A 47 2.32 -8.01 0.76
N THR A 48 2.45 -8.99 1.64
CA THR A 48 1.39 -9.98 1.84
C THR A 48 0.72 -9.75 3.19
N VAL A 49 -0.60 -9.56 3.18
CA VAL A 49 -1.42 -9.53 4.40
C VAL A 49 -1.54 -10.95 4.92
N ALA A 50 -0.74 -11.29 5.93
CA ALA A 50 -0.51 -12.69 6.31
C ALA A 50 -1.76 -13.40 6.84
N SER A 51 -2.66 -12.70 7.55
CA SER A 51 -3.89 -13.31 8.10
C SER A 51 -4.85 -13.84 7.04
N ILE A 52 -4.82 -13.28 5.84
CA ILE A 52 -5.73 -13.61 4.73
C ILE A 52 -5.00 -13.98 3.45
N ASN A 53 -3.68 -14.10 3.50
CA ASN A 53 -2.82 -14.40 2.34
C ASN A 53 -3.15 -13.52 1.12
N MET A 54 -3.31 -12.20 1.34
CA MET A 54 -3.63 -11.24 0.28
C MET A 54 -2.36 -10.54 -0.19
N GLU A 55 -2.06 -10.65 -1.47
CA GLU A 55 -0.94 -9.96 -2.11
C GLU A 55 -1.32 -8.50 -2.36
N MET A 56 -0.45 -7.59 -1.93
CA MET A 56 -0.59 -6.15 -2.15
C MET A 56 0.56 -5.67 -3.04
N ILE A 57 0.23 -4.84 -4.02
CA ILE A 57 1.17 -4.25 -4.97
C ILE A 57 1.45 -2.80 -4.55
N PHE A 58 2.71 -2.41 -4.57
CA PHE A 58 3.09 -1.04 -4.29
C PHE A 58 2.80 -0.13 -5.48
N CYS A 59 2.08 0.95 -5.20
CA CYS A 59 1.84 2.06 -6.12
C CYS A 59 2.74 3.23 -5.68
N PRO A 60 3.76 3.62 -6.48
CA PRO A 60 4.67 4.71 -6.11
C PRO A 60 3.98 6.07 -6.11
N PRO A 61 4.54 7.08 -5.45
CA PRO A 61 4.09 8.48 -5.63
C PRO A 61 4.14 8.89 -7.09
N GLY A 62 3.21 9.72 -7.52
CA GLY A 62 3.19 10.17 -8.91
C GLY A 62 2.11 11.19 -9.21
N THR A 63 2.14 11.71 -10.44
CA THR A 63 1.13 12.63 -10.95
C THR A 63 0.48 12.01 -12.19
N PHE A 64 -0.84 12.08 -12.26
CA PHE A 64 -1.61 11.53 -13.38
C PHE A 64 -2.76 12.47 -13.73
N THR A 65 -3.40 12.22 -14.88
CA THR A 65 -4.62 12.90 -15.27
C THR A 65 -5.81 12.04 -14.85
N MET A 66 -6.54 12.49 -13.85
CA MET A 66 -7.77 11.87 -13.36
C MET A 66 -8.96 12.33 -14.18
N GLY A 67 -9.93 11.45 -14.39
CA GLY A 67 -11.13 11.73 -15.19
C GLY A 67 -11.00 11.31 -16.65
N SER A 68 -12.10 11.37 -17.39
CA SER A 68 -12.20 10.84 -18.75
C SER A 68 -12.20 11.93 -19.81
N PRO A 69 -11.65 11.65 -21.03
CA PRO A 69 -11.67 12.60 -22.13
C PRO A 69 -13.10 12.83 -22.62
N THR A 70 -13.37 14.02 -23.14
CA THR A 70 -14.72 14.40 -23.63
C THR A 70 -15.23 13.54 -24.78
N THR A 71 -14.36 12.74 -25.39
CA THR A 71 -14.68 11.81 -26.49
C THR A 71 -15.09 10.43 -26.01
N GLU A 72 -14.99 10.15 -24.70
CA GLU A 72 -15.35 8.84 -24.14
C GLU A 72 -16.86 8.64 -24.15
N ALA A 73 -17.29 7.49 -24.70
CA ALA A 73 -18.70 7.14 -24.75
C ALA A 73 -19.21 6.75 -23.34
N GLY A 74 -20.32 7.36 -22.92
CA GLY A 74 -20.92 7.10 -21.61
C GLY A 74 -20.34 7.92 -20.45
N ARG A 75 -19.41 8.86 -20.75
CA ARG A 75 -18.82 9.75 -19.76
C ARG A 75 -19.86 10.53 -18.97
N GLY A 76 -19.68 10.61 -17.65
CA GLY A 76 -20.45 11.49 -16.74
C GLY A 76 -20.01 12.96 -16.85
N GLY A 77 -20.88 13.86 -16.43
CA GLY A 77 -20.58 15.30 -16.44
C GLY A 77 -19.54 15.73 -15.39
N ASP A 78 -19.32 14.91 -14.39
CA ASP A 78 -18.43 15.08 -13.24
C ASP A 78 -17.01 14.52 -13.48
N GLU A 79 -16.79 13.76 -14.56
CA GLU A 79 -15.50 13.17 -14.92
C GLU A 79 -14.56 14.14 -15.67
N THR A 80 -14.54 15.41 -15.26
CA THR A 80 -13.67 16.40 -15.89
C THR A 80 -12.19 16.11 -15.65
N GLN A 81 -11.40 15.98 -16.72
CA GLN A 81 -9.97 15.72 -16.62
C GLN A 81 -9.24 16.82 -15.85
N HIS A 82 -8.42 16.43 -14.88
CA HIS A 82 -7.57 17.31 -14.09
C HIS A 82 -6.33 16.56 -13.60
N GLN A 83 -5.28 17.30 -13.28
CA GLN A 83 -4.04 16.73 -12.74
C GLN A 83 -4.19 16.46 -11.24
N VAL A 84 -3.84 15.24 -10.83
CA VAL A 84 -3.76 14.83 -9.42
C VAL A 84 -2.35 14.36 -9.13
N THR A 85 -1.79 14.81 -7.99
CA THR A 85 -0.49 14.36 -7.50
C THR A 85 -0.66 13.60 -6.19
N LEU A 86 -0.30 12.32 -6.21
CA LEU A 86 -0.18 11.50 -5.02
C LEU A 86 1.24 11.64 -4.47
N THR A 87 1.36 12.29 -3.32
CA THR A 87 2.68 12.61 -2.71
C THR A 87 3.29 11.43 -1.95
N ASN A 88 2.48 10.45 -1.58
CA ASN A 88 2.91 9.25 -0.89
C ASN A 88 2.57 8.01 -1.70
N GLY A 89 3.45 7.02 -1.69
CA GLY A 89 3.14 5.69 -2.21
C GLY A 89 2.22 4.93 -1.26
N PHE A 90 1.50 3.96 -1.80
CA PHE A 90 0.57 3.11 -1.05
C PHE A 90 0.61 1.68 -1.60
N TYR A 91 0.04 0.75 -0.85
CA TYR A 91 -0.18 -0.61 -1.32
C TYR A 91 -1.65 -0.82 -1.65
N LEU A 92 -1.92 -1.38 -2.82
CA LEU A 92 -3.25 -1.80 -3.24
C LEU A 92 -3.32 -3.32 -3.37
N GLY A 93 -4.44 -3.92 -3.03
CA GLY A 93 -4.67 -5.35 -3.26
C GLY A 93 -4.51 -5.68 -4.74
N LYS A 94 -3.72 -6.73 -5.04
CA LYS A 94 -3.52 -7.20 -6.41
C LYS A 94 -4.82 -7.66 -7.06
N TYR A 95 -5.72 -8.17 -6.24
CA TYR A 95 -7.05 -8.63 -6.63
C TYR A 95 -8.06 -8.09 -5.64
N GLU A 96 -9.33 -8.14 -6.00
CA GLU A 96 -10.43 -7.89 -5.08
C GLU A 96 -10.37 -8.88 -3.90
N VAL A 97 -10.91 -8.48 -2.75
CA VAL A 97 -11.04 -9.36 -1.59
C VAL A 97 -11.89 -10.58 -1.96
N THR A 98 -11.34 -11.77 -1.81
CA THR A 98 -12.05 -13.00 -2.10
C THR A 98 -13.02 -13.38 -0.99
N GLN A 99 -13.99 -14.25 -1.31
CA GLN A 99 -14.96 -14.76 -0.34
C GLN A 99 -14.28 -15.47 0.83
N ALA A 100 -13.24 -16.27 0.57
CA ALA A 100 -12.47 -16.92 1.63
C ALA A 100 -11.73 -15.91 2.53
N GLN A 101 -11.16 -14.86 1.97
CA GLN A 101 -10.49 -13.80 2.73
C GLN A 101 -11.47 -13.02 3.60
N TYR A 102 -12.62 -12.63 3.02
CA TYR A 102 -13.69 -11.95 3.76
C TYR A 102 -14.20 -12.83 4.91
N GLN A 103 -14.51 -14.08 4.63
CA GLN A 103 -14.98 -15.05 5.63
C GLN A 103 -13.96 -15.24 6.77
N THR A 104 -12.68 -15.30 6.45
CA THR A 104 -11.62 -15.45 7.47
C THR A 104 -11.64 -14.31 8.48
N VAL A 105 -11.85 -13.08 8.04
CA VAL A 105 -11.89 -11.90 8.91
C VAL A 105 -13.24 -11.76 9.62
N MET A 106 -14.34 -12.08 8.92
CA MET A 106 -15.70 -11.82 9.40
C MET A 106 -16.29 -12.97 10.22
N ASN A 107 -15.68 -14.15 10.24
CA ASN A 107 -16.12 -15.21 11.12
C ASN A 107 -16.09 -14.78 12.58
N GLY A 108 -17.19 -15.03 13.30
CA GLY A 108 -17.33 -14.66 14.71
C GLY A 108 -17.36 -13.14 14.95
N ASN A 109 -17.81 -12.34 13.95
CA ASN A 109 -18.01 -10.92 14.16
C ASN A 109 -19.15 -10.66 15.18
N SER A 110 -19.01 -9.58 15.94
CA SER A 110 -20.00 -9.14 16.95
C SER A 110 -21.14 -8.33 16.36
N GLU A 111 -20.99 -7.86 15.13
CA GLU A 111 -21.89 -6.98 14.42
C GLU A 111 -23.09 -7.74 13.81
N GLY A 112 -23.07 -9.07 13.86
CA GLY A 112 -24.13 -9.92 13.31
C GLY A 112 -24.15 -9.99 11.79
N LEU A 113 -23.06 -9.56 11.14
CA LEU A 113 -22.93 -9.60 9.68
C LEU A 113 -22.70 -11.02 9.18
N ASN A 114 -23.26 -11.32 8.01
CA ASN A 114 -23.02 -12.59 7.37
C ASN A 114 -21.58 -12.67 6.87
N ALA A 115 -20.81 -13.63 7.36
CA ALA A 115 -19.43 -13.86 6.92
C ALA A 115 -19.31 -14.46 5.51
N ASP A 116 -20.41 -14.96 4.95
CA ASP A 116 -20.50 -15.52 3.59
C ASP A 116 -21.71 -14.93 2.84
N PRO A 117 -21.70 -13.62 2.51
CA PRO A 117 -22.86 -12.90 1.96
C PRO A 117 -23.10 -13.18 0.47
N SER A 118 -22.07 -13.60 -0.27
CA SER A 118 -22.07 -13.69 -1.72
C SER A 118 -23.13 -14.63 -2.27
N GLN A 119 -23.74 -14.26 -3.38
CA GLN A 119 -24.70 -15.12 -4.09
C GLN A 119 -23.98 -16.13 -4.99
N PHE A 120 -22.93 -15.68 -5.67
CA PHE A 120 -22.17 -16.53 -6.60
C PHE A 120 -20.99 -17.17 -5.88
N LYS A 121 -21.23 -18.30 -5.23
CA LYS A 121 -20.27 -18.97 -4.35
C LYS A 121 -18.99 -19.42 -5.05
N GLY A 122 -17.88 -19.27 -4.33
CA GLY A 122 -16.54 -19.73 -4.73
C GLY A 122 -15.45 -19.06 -3.91
N SER A 123 -14.64 -19.81 -3.22
CA SER A 123 -13.63 -19.31 -2.28
C SER A 123 -12.69 -18.27 -2.87
N ASN A 124 -12.33 -18.42 -4.15
CA ASN A 124 -11.42 -17.52 -4.89
C ASN A 124 -12.17 -16.48 -5.74
N ARG A 125 -13.50 -16.41 -5.65
CA ARG A 125 -14.26 -15.34 -6.30
C ARG A 125 -14.26 -14.11 -5.42
N PRO A 126 -14.37 -12.91 -6.01
CA PRO A 126 -14.57 -11.68 -5.24
C PRO A 126 -15.79 -11.81 -4.33
N VAL A 127 -15.72 -11.23 -3.15
CA VAL A 127 -16.88 -11.11 -2.28
C VAL A 127 -17.82 -10.06 -2.86
N GLU A 128 -19.13 -10.38 -2.88
CA GLU A 128 -20.18 -9.46 -3.32
C GLU A 128 -21.34 -9.46 -2.32
N LYS A 129 -22.30 -8.55 -2.48
CA LYS A 129 -23.38 -8.26 -1.50
C LYS A 129 -22.86 -7.79 -0.16
N VAL A 130 -21.83 -6.97 -0.20
CA VAL A 130 -21.30 -6.22 0.94
C VAL A 130 -21.55 -4.74 0.70
N SER A 131 -22.04 -4.05 1.71
CA SER A 131 -22.18 -2.58 1.70
C SER A 131 -20.83 -1.91 1.97
N TRP A 132 -20.78 -0.59 1.81
CA TRP A 132 -19.62 0.19 2.19
C TRP A 132 -19.34 0.07 3.70
N GLU A 133 -20.40 0.06 4.52
CA GLU A 133 -20.32 -0.11 5.97
C GLU A 133 -19.77 -1.49 6.34
N ASP A 134 -20.19 -2.54 5.65
CA ASP A 134 -19.66 -3.90 5.86
C ASP A 134 -18.16 -3.96 5.54
N ALA A 135 -17.73 -3.27 4.47
CA ALA A 135 -16.32 -3.16 4.11
C ALA A 135 -15.51 -2.40 5.18
N GLN A 136 -16.07 -1.35 5.80
CA GLN A 136 -15.42 -0.64 6.91
C GLN A 136 -15.25 -1.54 8.14
N ILE A 137 -16.25 -2.35 8.45
CA ILE A 137 -16.18 -3.33 9.55
C ILE A 137 -15.12 -4.39 9.26
N PHE A 138 -15.11 -4.94 8.05
CA PHE A 138 -14.05 -5.87 7.60
C PHE A 138 -12.66 -5.26 7.80
N LEU A 139 -12.42 -4.03 7.35
CA LEU A 139 -11.14 -3.33 7.48
C LEU A 139 -10.76 -3.07 8.94
N SER A 140 -11.70 -2.69 9.78
CA SER A 140 -11.49 -2.49 11.22
C SER A 140 -11.02 -3.78 11.88
N ARG A 141 -11.66 -4.90 11.58
CA ARG A 141 -11.30 -6.24 12.10
C ARG A 141 -9.95 -6.69 11.57
N LEU A 142 -9.68 -6.52 10.27
CA LEU A 142 -8.39 -6.84 9.67
C LEU A 142 -7.25 -6.06 10.33
N ASN A 143 -7.41 -4.74 10.52
CA ASN A 143 -6.46 -3.90 11.22
C ASN A 143 -6.19 -4.41 12.64
N SER A 144 -7.22 -4.79 13.38
CA SER A 144 -7.11 -5.33 14.73
C SER A 144 -6.34 -6.66 14.75
N ILE A 145 -6.59 -7.55 13.81
CA ILE A 145 -5.92 -8.85 13.67
C ILE A 145 -4.42 -8.63 13.37
N GLU A 146 -4.09 -7.80 12.38
CA GLU A 146 -2.71 -7.56 11.97
C GLU A 146 -1.92 -6.78 13.03
N GLN A 147 -2.55 -5.81 13.69
CA GLN A 147 -1.94 -5.07 14.78
C GLN A 147 -1.67 -5.95 16.01
N SER A 148 -2.63 -6.77 16.41
CA SER A 148 -2.47 -7.71 17.55
C SER A 148 -1.37 -8.73 17.30
N ALA A 149 -1.14 -9.09 16.04
CA ALA A 149 -0.06 -9.99 15.64
C ALA A 149 1.29 -9.28 15.41
N GLY A 150 1.36 -7.97 15.62
CA GLY A 150 2.59 -7.18 15.44
C GLY A 150 3.05 -7.07 13.98
N ARG A 151 2.16 -7.29 13.01
CA ARG A 151 2.50 -7.27 11.58
C ARG A 151 2.20 -5.95 10.87
N LEU A 152 1.45 -5.07 11.51
CA LEU A 152 1.13 -3.75 10.96
C LEU A 152 2.16 -2.73 11.46
N PRO A 153 2.96 -2.09 10.58
CA PRO A 153 3.91 -1.07 10.98
C PRO A 153 3.23 0.10 11.68
N ASN A 154 3.96 0.76 12.57
CA ASN A 154 3.41 1.87 13.35
C ASN A 154 2.90 3.00 12.44
N GLY A 155 1.67 3.41 12.63
CA GLY A 155 1.00 4.43 11.81
C GLY A 155 0.38 3.93 10.49
N TRP A 156 0.54 2.64 10.16
CA TRP A 156 -0.08 2.03 8.99
C TRP A 156 -1.46 1.46 9.32
N LYS A 157 -2.31 1.43 8.31
CA LYS A 157 -3.63 0.78 8.41
C LYS A 157 -4.14 0.38 7.03
N TYR A 158 -4.96 -0.66 6.99
CA TYR A 158 -5.75 -1.02 5.83
C TYR A 158 -6.99 -0.15 5.77
N VAL A 159 -7.24 0.45 4.62
CA VAL A 159 -8.38 1.34 4.37
C VAL A 159 -8.92 1.07 2.97
N LEU A 160 -10.11 1.56 2.65
CA LEU A 160 -10.51 1.69 1.25
C LEU A 160 -9.65 2.76 0.57
N PRO A 161 -9.25 2.55 -0.68
CA PRO A 161 -8.56 3.59 -1.43
C PRO A 161 -9.48 4.81 -1.63
N THR A 162 -8.89 5.96 -1.77
CA THR A 162 -9.59 7.11 -2.33
C THR A 162 -9.85 6.88 -3.82
N GLU A 163 -10.78 7.60 -4.41
CA GLU A 163 -11.05 7.55 -5.85
C GLU A 163 -9.77 7.81 -6.67
N ALA A 164 -8.99 8.81 -6.29
CA ALA A 164 -7.73 9.14 -6.94
C ALA A 164 -6.68 8.03 -6.83
N GLU A 165 -6.55 7.38 -5.68
CA GLU A 165 -5.64 6.22 -5.53
C GLU A 165 -6.08 5.04 -6.39
N TRP A 166 -7.39 4.80 -6.45
CA TRP A 166 -7.95 3.71 -7.25
C TRP A 166 -7.73 3.94 -8.74
N GLU A 167 -8.05 5.12 -9.27
CA GLU A 167 -7.87 5.47 -10.68
C GLU A 167 -6.38 5.51 -11.06
N TYR A 168 -5.53 6.05 -10.17
CA TYR A 168 -4.08 6.04 -10.37
C TYR A 168 -3.53 4.62 -10.51
N ALA A 169 -3.91 3.72 -9.62
CA ALA A 169 -3.47 2.33 -9.67
C ALA A 169 -3.91 1.64 -10.97
N LEU A 170 -5.12 1.89 -11.45
CA LEU A 170 -5.60 1.38 -12.75
C LEU A 170 -4.80 1.94 -13.91
N SER A 171 -4.38 3.21 -13.86
CA SER A 171 -3.57 3.83 -14.91
C SER A 171 -2.17 3.21 -15.03
N LEU A 172 -1.61 2.70 -13.93
CA LEU A 172 -0.31 2.01 -13.91
C LEU A 172 -0.34 0.63 -14.57
N ILE A 173 -1.51 0.01 -14.67
CA ILE A 173 -1.68 -1.33 -15.25
C ILE A 173 -1.70 -1.29 -16.79
N HIS A 174 -1.90 -0.13 -17.38
CA HIS A 174 -1.95 0.08 -18.83
C HIS A 174 -0.62 0.52 -19.46
N ILE A 175 0.50 0.36 -18.73
CA ILE A 175 1.84 0.62 -19.26
C ILE A 175 2.48 -0.67 -19.73
#